data_14e77adec50ad69de4602fbd0125bdd0
#
_entry.id   14e77adec50ad69de4602fbd0125bdd0
#
_cell.length_a   1.000
_cell.length_b   1.000
_cell.length_c   1.000
_cell.angle_alpha   90.00
_cell.angle_beta   90.00
_cell.angle_gamma   90.00
#
_symmetry.space_group_name_H-M   'P 1'
#
loop_
_entity.id
_entity.type
_entity.pdbx_description
1 polymer ?
#
loop_
_entity_poly.entity_id
_entity_poly.type
_entity_poly.pdbx_seq_one_letter_code
_entity_poly.pdbx_strand_id
1 'polypeptide(L)'
;TVTDGDIRRGILRHLSLTRPVAHVMNDNPIVLPAHENRENILRVMRDKDILQIPLIDDAGRIVEVELLQELVRKKNYPNPVVIMAGGLGSRLRPLTNDLPKPMLRIGGTPMVERIINQLVDAGFTDLFLSIGYKKEVIRKYFGDGSAWGAEIKYLEETEPRGTAGALMLLPESKRSRSILMMNGDILTEVDFQKLIDFHQADRADLTLCVREFEFQVPYGVVQIRGDEFIGLKEKPSQKFFVNAGIYVLEPIVIPDQTKSFHLDMPDLINQQVEESRKISVFPIHEYWLDIGMMKQFEKAQADAKTAQL
;
A
#
# COMPACT_ATOMS: atom_id res chain seq x y z
N THR A 1 -2.75 38.26 -1.58
CA THR A 1 -1.77 37.62 -0.67
C THR A 1 -0.64 38.58 -0.30
N VAL A 2 0.01 38.34 0.84
CA VAL A 2 1.22 39.06 1.26
C VAL A 2 2.23 38.03 1.76
N THR A 3 3.43 38.11 1.25
CA THR A 3 4.57 37.30 1.68
C THR A 3 5.65 38.19 2.32
N ASP A 4 6.59 37.58 3.04
CA ASP A 4 7.78 38.30 3.54
C ASP A 4 8.55 39.00 2.42
N GLY A 5 8.61 38.37 1.24
CA GLY A 5 9.21 38.98 0.06
C GLY A 5 8.49 40.25 -0.44
N ASP A 6 7.16 40.32 -0.33
CA ASP A 6 6.39 41.49 -0.70
C ASP A 6 6.67 42.65 0.25
N ILE A 7 6.72 42.33 1.56
CA ILE A 7 7.06 43.30 2.61
C ILE A 7 8.48 43.85 2.39
N ARG A 8 9.47 42.99 2.18
CA ARG A 8 10.86 43.40 1.92
C ARG A 8 10.98 44.28 0.69
N ARG A 9 10.29 43.92 -0.42
CA ARG A 9 10.24 44.75 -1.63
C ARG A 9 9.59 46.11 -1.35
N GLY A 10 8.57 46.16 -0.50
CA GLY A 10 7.95 47.40 -0.05
C GLY A 10 8.94 48.30 0.71
N ILE A 11 9.72 47.74 1.64
CA ILE A 11 10.75 48.46 2.39
C ILE A 11 11.83 49.03 1.46
N LEU A 12 12.28 48.23 0.48
CA LEU A 12 13.28 48.68 -0.52
C LEU A 12 12.75 49.82 -1.43
N ARG A 13 11.41 49.95 -1.55
CA ARG A 13 10.74 51.06 -2.21
C ARG A 13 10.45 52.23 -1.25
N HIS A 14 11.03 52.23 -0.05
CA HIS A 14 10.85 53.25 0.98
C HIS A 14 9.39 53.41 1.45
N LEU A 15 8.56 52.36 1.34
CA LEU A 15 7.22 52.37 1.88
C LEU A 15 7.25 52.22 3.42
N SER A 16 6.55 53.10 4.12
CA SER A 16 6.39 53.00 5.55
C SER A 16 5.57 51.75 5.93
N LEU A 17 6.00 51.01 6.94
CA LEU A 17 5.27 49.86 7.48
C LEU A 17 3.91 50.23 8.10
N THR A 18 3.60 51.50 8.29
CA THR A 18 2.29 52.01 8.73
C THR A 18 1.30 52.16 7.58
N ARG A 19 1.73 51.99 6.32
CA ARG A 19 0.83 52.04 5.17
C ARG A 19 -0.10 50.83 5.12
N PRO A 20 -1.32 50.97 4.56
CA PRO A 20 -2.21 49.82 4.33
C PRO A 20 -1.53 48.70 3.53
N VAL A 21 -1.81 47.45 3.87
CA VAL A 21 -1.24 46.25 3.26
C VAL A 21 -1.47 46.19 1.74
N ALA A 22 -2.54 46.82 1.26
CA ALA A 22 -2.84 46.93 -0.17
C ALA A 22 -1.71 47.56 -1.03
N HIS A 23 -0.76 48.30 -0.43
CA HIS A 23 0.38 48.86 -1.15
C HIS A 23 1.52 47.88 -1.40
N VAL A 24 1.51 46.73 -0.74
CA VAL A 24 2.55 45.69 -0.83
C VAL A 24 2.02 44.33 -1.24
N MET A 25 0.70 44.07 -1.11
CA MET A 25 0.11 42.79 -1.42
C MET A 25 0.18 42.47 -2.93
N ASN A 26 0.20 41.17 -3.23
CA ASN A 26 -0.08 40.65 -4.56
C ASN A 26 -1.61 40.48 -4.66
N ASP A 27 -2.24 41.23 -5.53
CA ASP A 27 -3.69 41.25 -5.78
C ASP A 27 -4.12 40.22 -6.83
N ASN A 28 -3.15 39.60 -7.52
CA ASN A 28 -3.40 38.53 -8.49
C ASN A 28 -2.57 37.25 -8.14
N PRO A 29 -2.82 36.62 -7.01
CA PRO A 29 -2.10 35.42 -6.61
C PRO A 29 -2.44 34.22 -7.50
N ILE A 30 -1.51 33.28 -7.61
CA ILE A 30 -1.82 31.96 -8.18
C ILE A 30 -2.71 31.22 -7.19
N VAL A 31 -3.87 30.74 -7.67
CA VAL A 31 -4.84 29.96 -6.92
C VAL A 31 -5.21 28.70 -7.69
N LEU A 32 -5.68 27.67 -6.99
CA LEU A 32 -6.19 26.45 -7.60
C LEU A 32 -7.60 26.12 -7.05
N PRO A 33 -8.41 25.33 -7.79
CA PRO A 33 -9.69 24.86 -7.28
C PRO A 33 -9.55 23.99 -6.03
N ALA A 34 -10.52 24.07 -5.12
CA ALA A 34 -10.52 23.28 -3.88
C ALA A 34 -10.53 21.75 -4.10
N HIS A 35 -11.00 21.31 -5.26
CA HIS A 35 -11.05 19.88 -5.64
C HIS A 35 -9.81 19.43 -6.45
N GLU A 36 -8.76 20.27 -6.56
CA GLU A 36 -7.55 19.94 -7.27
C GLU A 36 -6.77 18.81 -6.57
N ASN A 37 -6.15 17.92 -7.36
CA ASN A 37 -5.39 16.82 -6.79
C ASN A 37 -4.02 17.29 -6.27
N ARG A 38 -3.53 16.60 -5.24
CA ARG A 38 -2.27 16.93 -4.54
C ARG A 38 -1.05 16.96 -5.47
N GLU A 39 -1.00 16.07 -6.45
CA GLU A 39 0.15 16.02 -7.39
C GLU A 39 0.24 17.26 -8.24
N ASN A 40 -0.91 17.73 -8.75
CA ASN A 40 -0.96 18.95 -9.56
C ASN A 40 -0.66 20.18 -8.70
N ILE A 41 -1.17 20.25 -7.47
CA ILE A 41 -0.84 21.32 -6.52
C ILE A 41 0.68 21.37 -6.30
N LEU A 42 1.31 20.23 -5.98
CA LEU A 42 2.77 20.12 -5.80
C LEU A 42 3.55 20.53 -7.06
N ARG A 43 3.10 20.10 -8.24
CA ARG A 43 3.72 20.45 -9.52
C ARG A 43 3.67 21.95 -9.75
N VAL A 44 2.50 22.57 -9.61
CA VAL A 44 2.34 24.02 -9.78
C VAL A 44 3.20 24.80 -8.78
N MET A 45 3.23 24.37 -7.52
CA MET A 45 4.05 25.01 -6.49
C MET A 45 5.55 24.95 -6.82
N ARG A 46 6.04 23.82 -7.31
CA ARG A 46 7.45 23.63 -7.73
C ARG A 46 7.77 24.41 -8.99
N ASP A 47 6.94 24.31 -10.02
CA ASP A 47 7.16 24.99 -11.32
C ASP A 47 7.14 26.52 -11.18
N LYS A 48 6.41 27.05 -10.21
CA LYS A 48 6.26 28.49 -9.96
C LYS A 48 7.08 28.99 -8.78
N ASP A 49 7.85 28.11 -8.11
CA ASP A 49 8.65 28.41 -6.92
C ASP A 49 7.85 29.13 -5.82
N ILE A 50 6.65 28.63 -5.55
CA ILE A 50 5.75 29.16 -4.50
C ILE A 50 5.62 28.21 -3.34
N LEU A 51 5.66 28.76 -2.12
CA LEU A 51 5.62 27.99 -0.88
C LEU A 51 4.21 27.84 -0.31
N GLN A 52 3.25 28.63 -0.80
CA GLN A 52 1.87 28.67 -0.33
C GLN A 52 0.94 28.92 -1.52
N ILE A 53 -0.14 28.15 -1.60
CA ILE A 53 -1.13 28.29 -2.66
C ILE A 53 -2.55 28.28 -2.07
N PRO A 54 -3.35 29.32 -2.28
CA PRO A 54 -4.75 29.32 -1.88
C PRO A 54 -5.58 28.40 -2.77
N LEU A 55 -6.45 27.61 -2.16
CA LEU A 55 -7.50 26.86 -2.82
C LEU A 55 -8.83 27.59 -2.73
N ILE A 56 -9.54 27.68 -3.85
CA ILE A 56 -10.80 28.44 -3.95
C ILE A 56 -11.97 27.54 -4.35
N ASP A 57 -13.16 27.89 -3.85
CA ASP A 57 -14.43 27.29 -4.30
C ASP A 57 -14.89 27.90 -5.64
N ASP A 58 -16.01 27.38 -6.17
CA ASP A 58 -16.60 27.85 -7.43
C ASP A 58 -17.08 29.33 -7.35
N ALA A 59 -17.22 29.88 -6.16
CA ALA A 59 -17.55 31.30 -5.93
C ALA A 59 -16.31 32.19 -5.78
N GLY A 60 -15.10 31.65 -5.95
CA GLY A 60 -13.84 32.36 -5.82
C GLY A 60 -13.43 32.67 -4.37
N ARG A 61 -14.03 32.02 -3.38
CA ARG A 61 -13.71 32.21 -1.95
C ARG A 61 -12.60 31.24 -1.56
N ILE A 62 -11.64 31.71 -0.78
CA ILE A 62 -10.58 30.86 -0.23
C ILE A 62 -11.21 29.89 0.77
N VAL A 63 -11.05 28.59 0.56
CA VAL A 63 -11.49 27.52 1.46
C VAL A 63 -10.33 26.92 2.22
N GLU A 64 -9.10 26.96 1.63
CA GLU A 64 -7.90 26.41 2.24
C GLU A 64 -6.65 27.10 1.69
N VAL A 65 -5.54 27.00 2.40
CA VAL A 65 -4.22 27.42 1.92
C VAL A 65 -3.27 26.25 2.10
N GLU A 66 -2.80 25.70 0.99
CA GLU A 66 -1.81 24.62 1.00
C GLU A 66 -0.40 25.17 1.15
N LEU A 67 0.38 24.53 2.02
CA LEU A 67 1.78 24.83 2.26
C LEU A 67 2.67 23.78 1.62
N LEU A 68 3.65 24.18 0.80
CA LEU A 68 4.59 23.23 0.17
C LEU A 68 5.25 22.33 1.21
N GLN A 69 5.62 22.87 2.36
CA GLN A 69 6.23 22.12 3.45
C GLN A 69 5.31 21.01 4.00
N GLU A 70 4.00 21.26 4.09
CA GLU A 70 3.02 20.26 4.53
C GLU A 70 2.73 19.25 3.43
N LEU A 71 2.66 19.70 2.19
CA LEU A 71 2.49 18.84 1.03
C LEU A 71 3.70 17.92 0.78
N VAL A 72 4.92 18.34 1.07
CA VAL A 72 6.11 17.46 0.96
C VAL A 72 6.37 16.66 2.22
N ARG A 73 5.69 16.98 3.32
CA ARG A 73 5.80 16.20 4.56
C ARG A 73 5.18 14.83 4.32
N LYS A 74 5.99 13.76 4.45
CA LYS A 74 5.48 12.40 4.39
C LYS A 74 4.41 12.23 5.48
N LYS A 75 3.18 11.87 5.09
CA LYS A 75 2.12 11.53 6.04
C LYS A 75 2.62 10.32 6.83
N ASN A 76 2.68 10.40 8.14
CA ASN A 76 3.09 9.29 8.97
C ASN A 76 1.86 8.52 9.42
N TYR A 77 1.76 7.26 9.01
CA TYR A 77 0.68 6.36 9.39
C TYR A 77 1.10 5.57 10.64
N PRO A 78 0.40 5.75 11.76
CA PRO A 78 0.72 5.04 13.00
C PRO A 78 0.20 3.58 13.01
N ASN A 79 -0.28 3.11 11.88
CA ASN A 79 -0.79 1.76 11.68
C ASN A 79 0.38 0.77 11.64
N PRO A 80 0.38 -0.28 12.47
CA PRO A 80 1.37 -1.33 12.34
C PRO A 80 1.16 -2.09 11.03
N VAL A 81 2.27 -2.51 10.42
CA VAL A 81 2.25 -3.31 9.18
C VAL A 81 2.81 -4.69 9.47
N VAL A 82 2.11 -5.73 9.07
CA VAL A 82 2.57 -7.12 9.16
C VAL A 82 2.90 -7.65 7.77
N ILE A 83 4.16 -8.04 7.55
CA ILE A 83 4.63 -8.64 6.31
C ILE A 83 4.90 -10.12 6.53
N MET A 84 4.22 -10.99 5.77
CA MET A 84 4.37 -12.43 5.86
C MET A 84 5.61 -12.92 5.11
N ALA A 85 6.68 -13.23 5.83
CA ALA A 85 7.98 -13.61 5.28
C ALA A 85 8.47 -15.00 5.75
N GLY A 86 7.62 -15.80 6.40
CA GLY A 86 7.98 -17.07 7.04
C GLY A 86 7.91 -18.31 6.14
N GLY A 87 7.33 -18.22 4.95
CA GLY A 87 7.06 -19.36 4.08
C GLY A 87 8.30 -20.08 3.53
N LEU A 88 8.20 -21.41 3.35
CA LEU A 88 9.28 -22.27 2.84
C LEU A 88 9.70 -21.98 1.38
N GLY A 89 8.81 -21.42 0.56
CA GLY A 89 9.08 -21.14 -0.84
C GLY A 89 9.37 -22.39 -1.70
N SER A 90 8.88 -23.58 -1.32
CA SER A 90 9.21 -24.86 -1.92
C SER A 90 9.00 -24.94 -3.45
N ARG A 91 8.01 -24.20 -3.97
CA ARG A 91 7.70 -24.14 -5.44
C ARG A 91 8.72 -23.36 -6.25
N LEU A 92 9.63 -22.62 -5.60
CA LEU A 92 10.71 -21.86 -6.24
C LEU A 92 12.10 -22.54 -6.09
N ARG A 93 12.15 -23.78 -5.60
CA ARG A 93 13.40 -24.54 -5.57
C ARG A 93 13.95 -24.75 -6.99
N PRO A 94 15.28 -24.65 -7.17
CA PRO A 94 16.35 -24.62 -6.15
C PRO A 94 16.67 -23.22 -5.59
N LEU A 95 16.08 -22.11 -6.06
CA LEU A 95 16.41 -20.75 -5.64
C LEU A 95 16.23 -20.51 -4.13
N THR A 96 15.28 -21.22 -3.53
CA THR A 96 14.96 -21.12 -2.11
C THR A 96 15.66 -22.16 -1.22
N ASN A 97 16.62 -22.93 -1.76
CA ASN A 97 17.38 -23.87 -0.95
C ASN A 97 18.22 -23.16 0.11
N ASP A 98 18.83 -22.03 -0.26
CA ASP A 98 19.76 -21.28 0.58
C ASP A 98 19.25 -19.90 1.01
N LEU A 99 18.22 -19.39 0.38
CA LEU A 99 17.58 -18.12 0.68
C LEU A 99 16.09 -18.32 0.97
N PRO A 100 15.50 -17.64 1.97
CA PRO A 100 14.06 -17.61 2.13
C PRO A 100 13.44 -16.84 0.96
N LYS A 101 12.26 -17.25 0.52
CA LYS A 101 11.56 -16.69 -0.65
C LYS A 101 11.52 -15.15 -0.69
N PRO A 102 11.19 -14.44 0.40
CA PRO A 102 11.15 -12.98 0.39
C PRO A 102 12.51 -12.30 0.12
N MET A 103 13.61 -13.04 0.30
CA MET A 103 14.97 -12.56 0.04
C MET A 103 15.47 -12.83 -1.39
N LEU A 104 14.67 -13.47 -2.24
CA LEU A 104 14.98 -13.59 -3.65
C LEU A 104 15.04 -12.22 -4.30
N ARG A 105 16.08 -11.97 -5.09
CA ARG A 105 16.33 -10.66 -5.68
C ARG A 105 15.60 -10.50 -7.02
N ILE A 106 14.92 -9.38 -7.18
CA ILE A 106 14.32 -8.95 -8.43
C ILE A 106 15.01 -7.67 -8.86
N GLY A 107 15.64 -7.67 -10.02
CA GLY A 107 16.44 -6.52 -10.47
C GLY A 107 17.56 -6.13 -9.49
N GLY A 108 18.13 -7.11 -8.77
CA GLY A 108 19.21 -6.87 -7.80
C GLY A 108 18.77 -6.62 -6.35
N THR A 109 17.49 -6.28 -6.11
CA THR A 109 16.95 -5.95 -4.77
C THR A 109 16.07 -7.10 -4.23
N PRO A 110 16.18 -7.53 -2.96
CA PRO A 110 15.27 -8.48 -2.36
C PRO A 110 13.80 -8.05 -2.46
N MET A 111 12.90 -9.01 -2.68
CA MET A 111 11.45 -8.69 -2.79
C MET A 111 10.92 -7.95 -1.56
N VAL A 112 11.22 -8.46 -0.37
CA VAL A 112 10.75 -7.85 0.89
C VAL A 112 11.35 -6.46 1.13
N GLU A 113 12.55 -6.18 0.63
CA GLU A 113 13.15 -4.83 0.71
C GLU A 113 12.39 -3.83 -0.15
N ARG A 114 11.94 -4.23 -1.35
CA ARG A 114 11.08 -3.37 -2.18
C ARG A 114 9.78 -3.02 -1.47
N ILE A 115 9.15 -4.01 -0.83
CA ILE A 115 7.95 -3.82 -0.03
C ILE A 115 8.20 -2.84 1.12
N ILE A 116 9.28 -3.03 1.87
CA ILE A 116 9.65 -2.15 3.00
C ILE A 116 9.87 -0.72 2.53
N ASN A 117 10.64 -0.53 1.45
CA ASN A 117 10.89 0.81 0.90
C ASN A 117 9.60 1.50 0.47
N GLN A 118 8.71 0.79 -0.23
CA GLN A 118 7.42 1.31 -0.66
C GLN A 118 6.53 1.70 0.55
N LEU A 119 6.49 0.87 1.59
CA LEU A 119 5.74 1.18 2.81
C LEU A 119 6.31 2.41 3.54
N VAL A 120 7.63 2.49 3.68
CA VAL A 120 8.29 3.65 4.28
C VAL A 120 8.07 4.91 3.46
N ASP A 121 8.11 4.82 2.14
CA ASP A 121 7.81 5.93 1.25
C ASP A 121 6.35 6.37 1.36
N ALA A 122 5.43 5.44 1.61
CA ALA A 122 4.04 5.73 1.90
C ALA A 122 3.78 6.25 3.33
N GLY A 123 4.80 6.25 4.20
CA GLY A 123 4.71 6.77 5.57
C GLY A 123 4.42 5.73 6.66
N PHE A 124 4.57 4.43 6.37
CA PHE A 124 4.45 3.36 7.35
C PHE A 124 5.83 2.95 7.84
N THR A 125 6.10 3.17 9.13
CA THR A 125 7.42 2.94 9.73
C THR A 125 7.45 1.90 10.85
N ASP A 126 6.30 1.44 11.34
CA ASP A 126 6.18 0.42 12.40
C ASP A 126 5.90 -0.95 11.75
N LEU A 127 6.97 -1.68 11.41
CA LEU A 127 6.90 -2.87 10.57
C LEU A 127 7.16 -4.15 11.39
N PHE A 128 6.35 -5.16 11.16
CA PHE A 128 6.46 -6.49 11.75
C PHE A 128 6.66 -7.53 10.65
N LEU A 129 7.81 -8.20 10.64
CA LEU A 129 8.07 -9.30 9.72
C LEU A 129 7.78 -10.62 10.41
N SER A 130 6.76 -11.35 9.93
CA SER A 130 6.58 -12.75 10.33
C SER A 130 7.62 -13.61 9.64
N ILE A 131 8.48 -14.25 10.43
CA ILE A 131 9.64 -15.00 9.95
C ILE A 131 9.61 -16.43 10.50
N GLY A 132 10.06 -17.38 9.69
CA GLY A 132 10.13 -18.80 10.06
C GLY A 132 11.33 -19.45 9.39
N TYR A 133 11.16 -19.92 8.15
CA TYR A 133 12.24 -20.56 7.39
C TYR A 133 13.42 -19.62 7.17
N LYS A 134 14.62 -20.07 7.56
CA LYS A 134 15.88 -19.28 7.43
C LYS A 134 15.78 -17.85 7.96
N LYS A 135 15.07 -17.68 9.07
CA LYS A 135 14.81 -16.40 9.73
C LYS A 135 16.06 -15.54 9.95
N GLU A 136 17.21 -16.17 10.23
CA GLU A 136 18.47 -15.49 10.51
C GLU A 136 18.98 -14.69 9.30
N VAL A 137 18.66 -15.12 8.07
CA VAL A 137 19.02 -14.39 6.85
C VAL A 137 18.29 -13.05 6.80
N ILE A 138 16.98 -13.05 7.07
CA ILE A 138 16.15 -11.84 7.08
C ILE A 138 16.59 -10.93 8.22
N ARG A 139 16.74 -11.47 9.44
CA ARG A 139 17.15 -10.72 10.63
C ARG A 139 18.51 -10.06 10.45
N LYS A 140 19.50 -10.79 9.91
CA LYS A 140 20.85 -10.25 9.66
C LYS A 140 20.84 -9.13 8.62
N TYR A 141 19.94 -9.23 7.63
CA TYR A 141 19.85 -8.25 6.55
C TYR A 141 19.22 -6.94 7.00
N PHE A 142 18.09 -7.00 7.69
CA PHE A 142 17.31 -5.81 8.04
C PHE A 142 17.64 -5.22 9.42
N GLY A 143 18.21 -6.02 10.35
CA GLY A 143 18.49 -5.56 11.72
C GLY A 143 17.24 -5.03 12.42
N ASP A 144 17.29 -3.82 12.93
CA ASP A 144 16.19 -3.10 13.56
C ASP A 144 15.38 -2.22 12.59
N GLY A 145 15.78 -2.18 11.31
CA GLY A 145 15.12 -1.40 10.27
C GLY A 145 15.57 0.06 10.15
N SER A 146 16.43 0.55 11.04
CA SER A 146 16.87 1.96 11.04
C SER A 146 17.54 2.38 9.74
N ALA A 147 18.30 1.47 9.09
CA ALA A 147 18.92 1.71 7.78
C ALA A 147 17.91 1.96 6.64
N TRP A 148 16.67 1.55 6.80
CA TRP A 148 15.57 1.76 5.84
C TRP A 148 14.58 2.83 6.29
N GLY A 149 14.82 3.51 7.41
CA GLY A 149 13.93 4.53 7.95
C GLY A 149 12.66 3.96 8.60
N ALA A 150 12.70 2.72 9.06
CA ALA A 150 11.62 2.02 9.75
C ALA A 150 12.07 1.47 11.10
N GLU A 151 11.12 1.10 11.95
CA GLU A 151 11.31 0.24 13.11
C GLU A 151 10.82 -1.17 12.73
N ILE A 152 11.74 -2.12 12.57
CA ILE A 152 11.42 -3.50 12.18
C ILE A 152 11.48 -4.41 13.39
N LYS A 153 10.38 -5.10 13.68
CA LYS A 153 10.27 -6.14 14.70
C LYS A 153 9.94 -7.47 14.04
N TYR A 154 10.28 -8.56 14.72
CA TYR A 154 10.13 -9.89 14.16
C TYR A 154 9.10 -10.70 14.94
N LEU A 155 8.10 -11.24 14.21
CA LEU A 155 7.15 -12.21 14.72
C LEU A 155 7.69 -13.59 14.35
N GLU A 156 8.25 -14.29 15.33
CA GLU A 156 8.86 -15.61 15.09
C GLU A 156 7.84 -16.73 15.20
N GLU A 157 7.63 -17.43 14.10
CA GLU A 157 6.83 -18.63 14.07
C GLU A 157 7.70 -19.84 14.44
N THR A 158 7.46 -20.44 15.61
CA THR A 158 8.09 -21.71 16.02
C THR A 158 7.52 -22.90 15.25
N GLU A 159 6.23 -22.79 14.87
CA GLU A 159 5.49 -23.72 14.02
C GLU A 159 4.71 -22.91 12.99
N PRO A 160 4.45 -23.47 11.78
CA PRO A 160 3.65 -22.78 10.78
C PRO A 160 2.24 -22.49 11.30
N ARG A 161 1.89 -21.20 11.43
CA ARG A 161 0.60 -20.76 11.98
C ARG A 161 -0.43 -20.37 10.92
N GLY A 162 -0.05 -20.45 9.64
CA GLY A 162 -0.88 -19.96 8.54
C GLY A 162 -0.79 -18.45 8.36
N THR A 163 -1.35 -17.97 7.28
CA THR A 163 -1.21 -16.56 6.86
C THR A 163 -1.92 -15.56 7.79
N ALA A 164 -2.95 -15.98 8.55
CA ALA A 164 -3.58 -15.15 9.59
C ALA A 164 -2.99 -15.41 10.99
N GLY A 165 -2.35 -16.54 11.20
CA GLY A 165 -1.83 -16.95 12.51
C GLY A 165 -0.73 -16.05 13.05
N ALA A 166 0.04 -15.38 12.18
CA ALA A 166 1.03 -14.41 12.57
C ALA A 166 0.44 -13.20 13.33
N LEU A 167 -0.82 -12.85 13.10
CA LEU A 167 -1.51 -11.77 13.82
C LEU A 167 -1.61 -12.06 15.32
N MET A 168 -1.66 -13.35 15.72
CA MET A 168 -1.67 -13.75 17.12
C MET A 168 -0.34 -13.45 17.83
N LEU A 169 0.76 -13.29 17.10
CA LEU A 169 2.08 -12.96 17.65
C LEU A 169 2.29 -11.45 17.81
N LEU A 170 1.41 -10.64 17.26
CA LEU A 170 1.53 -9.19 17.34
C LEU A 170 1.30 -8.74 18.81
N PRO A 171 2.15 -7.88 19.39
CA PRO A 171 1.97 -7.37 20.74
C PRO A 171 0.60 -6.68 20.92
N GLU A 172 -0.02 -6.85 22.06
CA GLU A 172 -1.34 -6.30 22.38
C GLU A 172 -1.37 -4.76 22.20
N SER A 173 -0.29 -4.09 22.60
CA SER A 173 -0.14 -2.64 22.44
C SER A 173 -0.22 -2.16 20.98
N LYS A 174 -0.02 -3.06 20.00
CA LYS A 174 -0.08 -2.78 18.56
C LYS A 174 -1.42 -3.13 17.93
N ARG A 175 -2.36 -3.67 18.71
CA ARG A 175 -3.70 -4.07 18.27
C ARG A 175 -4.78 -3.04 18.54
N SER A 176 -4.42 -1.84 18.96
CA SER A 176 -5.37 -0.75 19.25
C SER A 176 -5.79 0.04 18.01
N ARG A 177 -5.22 -0.28 16.84
CA ARG A 177 -5.46 0.40 15.56
C ARG A 177 -5.60 -0.62 14.45
N SER A 178 -6.17 -0.20 13.32
CA SER A 178 -6.21 -1.04 12.12
C SER A 178 -4.79 -1.42 11.67
N ILE A 179 -4.62 -2.67 11.28
CA ILE A 179 -3.36 -3.28 10.86
C ILE A 179 -3.37 -3.42 9.34
N LEU A 180 -2.32 -2.93 8.69
CA LEU A 180 -2.05 -3.28 7.29
C LEU A 180 -1.29 -4.60 7.27
N MET A 181 -1.76 -5.57 6.53
CA MET A 181 -1.12 -6.88 6.42
C MET A 181 -0.94 -7.26 4.96
N MET A 182 0.22 -7.83 4.62
CA MET A 182 0.48 -8.31 3.27
C MET A 182 1.43 -9.49 3.21
N ASN A 183 1.33 -10.24 2.13
CA ASN A 183 2.27 -11.31 1.82
C ASN A 183 3.61 -10.74 1.34
N GLY A 184 4.72 -11.30 1.81
CA GLY A 184 6.08 -10.85 1.50
C GLY A 184 6.63 -11.32 0.14
N ASP A 185 5.79 -11.91 -0.68
CA ASP A 185 6.10 -12.40 -2.02
C ASP A 185 5.31 -11.70 -3.13
N ILE A 186 4.66 -10.59 -2.77
CA ILE A 186 3.89 -9.76 -3.70
C ILE A 186 4.71 -8.55 -4.13
N LEU A 187 4.83 -8.35 -5.42
CA LEU A 187 5.28 -7.08 -6.00
C LEU A 187 4.06 -6.28 -6.44
N THR A 188 3.96 -5.05 -5.98
CA THR A 188 2.80 -4.20 -6.27
C THR A 188 3.17 -2.73 -6.26
N GLU A 189 2.39 -1.92 -6.96
CA GLU A 189 2.42 -0.45 -6.91
C GLU A 189 1.14 0.12 -6.28
N VAL A 190 0.45 -0.70 -5.48
CA VAL A 190 -0.75 -0.25 -4.76
C VAL A 190 -0.44 0.97 -3.90
N ASP A 191 -1.33 1.95 -3.94
CA ASP A 191 -1.28 3.11 -3.07
C ASP A 191 -1.82 2.72 -1.67
N PHE A 192 -0.90 2.42 -0.75
CA PHE A 192 -1.26 2.04 0.63
C PHE A 192 -1.96 3.16 1.40
N GLN A 193 -1.73 4.42 1.04
CA GLN A 193 -2.42 5.56 1.66
C GLN A 193 -3.89 5.55 1.26
N LYS A 194 -4.18 5.41 -0.03
CA LYS A 194 -5.56 5.29 -0.53
C LYS A 194 -6.28 4.06 0.03
N LEU A 195 -5.56 2.96 0.22
CA LEU A 195 -6.13 1.75 0.82
C LEU A 195 -6.59 2.00 2.27
N ILE A 196 -5.76 2.64 3.09
CA ILE A 196 -6.12 2.99 4.48
C ILE A 196 -7.25 4.02 4.51
N ASP A 197 -7.16 5.06 3.68
CA ASP A 197 -8.19 6.11 3.61
C ASP A 197 -9.54 5.51 3.16
N PHE A 198 -9.55 4.58 2.19
CA PHE A 198 -10.74 3.83 1.78
C PHE A 198 -11.33 2.99 2.92
N HIS A 199 -10.48 2.20 3.60
CA HIS A 199 -10.90 1.37 4.73
C HIS A 199 -11.60 2.20 5.83
N GLN A 200 -11.00 3.34 6.19
CA GLN A 200 -11.53 4.26 7.20
C GLN A 200 -12.83 4.93 6.74
N ALA A 201 -12.89 5.41 5.51
CA ALA A 201 -14.08 6.06 4.96
C ALA A 201 -15.28 5.11 4.89
N ASP A 202 -15.03 3.85 4.53
CA ASP A 202 -16.07 2.83 4.46
C ASP A 202 -16.41 2.24 5.85
N ARG A 203 -15.62 2.49 6.88
CA ARG A 203 -15.76 1.93 8.23
C ARG A 203 -15.89 0.40 8.20
N ALA A 204 -15.04 -0.24 7.44
CA ALA A 204 -14.99 -1.68 7.33
C ALA A 204 -14.29 -2.30 8.55
N ASP A 205 -14.73 -3.49 8.96
CA ASP A 205 -14.00 -4.29 9.97
C ASP A 205 -12.78 -4.99 9.32
N LEU A 206 -12.91 -5.33 8.03
CA LEU A 206 -11.85 -5.89 7.21
C LEU A 206 -11.97 -5.37 5.78
N THR A 207 -10.85 -4.97 5.18
CA THR A 207 -10.76 -4.67 3.75
C THR A 207 -9.77 -5.63 3.11
N LEU A 208 -10.20 -6.34 2.05
CA LEU A 208 -9.31 -7.16 1.26
C LEU A 208 -9.06 -6.53 -0.11
N CYS A 209 -7.81 -6.50 -0.53
CA CYS A 209 -7.46 -6.11 -1.89
C CYS A 209 -7.74 -7.27 -2.85
N VAL A 210 -8.31 -6.94 -4.02
CA VAL A 210 -8.56 -7.91 -5.08
C VAL A 210 -7.98 -7.45 -6.39
N ARG A 211 -7.59 -8.41 -7.23
CA ARG A 211 -7.13 -8.18 -8.59
C ARG A 211 -8.08 -8.86 -9.58
N GLU A 212 -8.47 -8.17 -10.66
CA GLU A 212 -9.15 -8.83 -11.76
C GLU A 212 -8.15 -9.78 -12.46
N PHE A 213 -8.53 -11.05 -12.56
CA PHE A 213 -7.77 -12.10 -13.23
C PHE A 213 -8.62 -12.67 -14.37
N GLU A 214 -8.05 -12.68 -15.57
CA GLU A 214 -8.70 -13.24 -16.75
C GLU A 214 -8.10 -14.62 -17.05
N PHE A 215 -8.97 -15.63 -17.12
CA PHE A 215 -8.62 -16.99 -17.52
C PHE A 215 -9.24 -17.32 -18.85
N GLN A 216 -8.39 -17.57 -19.85
CA GLN A 216 -8.83 -18.01 -21.16
C GLN A 216 -8.77 -19.54 -21.25
N VAL A 217 -9.91 -20.16 -21.55
CA VAL A 217 -9.96 -21.60 -21.86
C VAL A 217 -9.31 -21.81 -23.22
N PRO A 218 -8.21 -22.60 -23.35
CA PRO A 218 -7.48 -22.72 -24.60
C PRO A 218 -8.14 -23.59 -25.68
N TYR A 219 -9.42 -23.92 -25.48
CA TYR A 219 -10.23 -24.80 -26.32
C TYR A 219 -11.59 -24.21 -26.63
N GLY A 220 -12.25 -24.73 -27.68
CA GLY A 220 -13.67 -24.51 -27.91
C GLY A 220 -14.50 -25.13 -26.76
N VAL A 221 -15.32 -24.32 -26.09
CA VAL A 221 -16.21 -24.77 -25.01
C VAL A 221 -17.59 -25.06 -25.57
N VAL A 222 -18.00 -26.33 -25.48
CA VAL A 222 -19.32 -26.79 -25.89
C VAL A 222 -20.34 -26.47 -24.82
N GLN A 223 -21.45 -25.85 -25.22
CA GLN A 223 -22.61 -25.62 -24.39
C GLN A 223 -23.63 -26.72 -24.64
N ILE A 224 -24.06 -27.41 -23.58
CA ILE A 224 -25.01 -28.53 -23.64
C ILE A 224 -26.20 -28.28 -22.70
N ARG A 225 -27.36 -28.86 -23.06
CA ARG A 225 -28.53 -28.97 -22.19
C ARG A 225 -28.98 -30.44 -22.21
N GLY A 226 -28.72 -31.20 -21.16
CA GLY A 226 -28.78 -32.64 -21.22
C GLY A 226 -27.84 -33.19 -22.29
N ASP A 227 -28.35 -33.92 -23.25
CA ASP A 227 -27.57 -34.47 -24.39
C ASP A 227 -27.62 -33.57 -25.64
N GLU A 228 -28.33 -32.45 -25.57
CA GLU A 228 -28.51 -31.54 -26.72
C GLU A 228 -27.35 -30.55 -26.82
N PHE A 229 -26.77 -30.44 -28.02
CA PHE A 229 -25.78 -29.38 -28.34
C PHE A 229 -26.52 -28.05 -28.52
N ILE A 230 -26.13 -27.04 -27.71
CA ILE A 230 -26.69 -25.68 -27.71
C ILE A 230 -25.81 -24.72 -28.51
N GLY A 231 -24.47 -24.88 -28.41
CA GLY A 231 -23.55 -23.98 -29.09
C GLY A 231 -22.08 -24.25 -28.73
N LEU A 232 -21.20 -23.51 -29.42
CA LEU A 232 -19.74 -23.56 -29.21
C LEU A 232 -19.21 -22.15 -29.04
N LYS A 233 -18.40 -21.93 -28.02
CA LYS A 233 -17.63 -20.69 -27.82
C LYS A 233 -16.15 -21.01 -27.96
N GLU A 234 -15.48 -20.41 -28.95
CA GLU A 234 -14.04 -20.61 -29.17
C GLU A 234 -13.25 -19.78 -28.17
N LYS A 235 -12.36 -20.47 -27.43
CA LYS A 235 -11.41 -19.86 -26.45
C LYS A 235 -12.04 -18.77 -25.57
N PRO A 236 -13.15 -19.04 -24.89
CA PRO A 236 -13.81 -18.03 -24.07
C PRO A 236 -12.93 -17.62 -22.90
N SER A 237 -12.95 -16.32 -22.56
CA SER A 237 -12.34 -15.79 -21.36
C SER A 237 -13.38 -15.65 -20.25
N GLN A 238 -12.95 -15.95 -19.03
CA GLN A 238 -13.72 -15.71 -17.80
C GLN A 238 -12.90 -14.79 -16.88
N LYS A 239 -13.59 -13.84 -16.28
CA LYS A 239 -13.00 -12.89 -15.35
C LYS A 239 -13.39 -13.22 -13.92
N PHE A 240 -12.42 -13.18 -13.03
CA PHE A 240 -12.58 -13.42 -11.61
C PHE A 240 -11.89 -12.31 -10.82
N PHE A 241 -12.40 -11.99 -9.63
CA PHE A 241 -11.62 -11.26 -8.66
C PHE A 241 -10.87 -12.25 -7.79
N VAL A 242 -9.55 -12.17 -7.80
CA VAL A 242 -8.67 -13.00 -6.96
C VAL A 242 -8.17 -12.20 -5.76
N ASN A 243 -7.97 -12.88 -4.65
CA ASN A 243 -7.38 -12.30 -3.45
C ASN A 243 -5.95 -11.84 -3.75
N ALA A 244 -5.67 -10.55 -3.53
CA ALA A 244 -4.37 -9.95 -3.84
C ALA A 244 -3.35 -10.13 -2.70
N GLY A 245 -3.71 -10.73 -1.57
CA GLY A 245 -2.80 -10.96 -0.44
C GLY A 245 -2.40 -9.69 0.31
N ILE A 246 -3.23 -8.66 0.27
CA ILE A 246 -3.08 -7.38 0.97
C ILE A 246 -4.39 -7.07 1.67
N TYR A 247 -4.33 -6.71 2.96
CA TYR A 247 -5.50 -6.55 3.81
C TYR A 247 -5.33 -5.37 4.78
N VAL A 248 -6.44 -4.77 5.17
CA VAL A 248 -6.53 -3.90 6.35
C VAL A 248 -7.52 -4.52 7.32
N LEU A 249 -7.10 -4.68 8.58
CA LEU A 249 -7.86 -5.39 9.61
C LEU A 249 -8.05 -4.48 10.82
N GLU A 250 -9.29 -4.30 11.25
CA GLU A 250 -9.58 -3.68 12.54
C GLU A 250 -9.24 -4.61 13.70
N PRO A 251 -8.95 -4.07 14.90
CA PRO A 251 -8.63 -4.88 16.08
C PRO A 251 -9.63 -5.99 16.38
N ILE A 252 -10.89 -5.76 16.08
CA ILE A 252 -11.99 -6.70 16.38
C ILE A 252 -11.93 -8.00 15.58
N VAL A 253 -11.26 -8.01 14.43
CA VAL A 253 -11.12 -9.22 13.58
C VAL A 253 -9.83 -10.00 13.85
N ILE A 254 -8.97 -9.48 14.75
CA ILE A 254 -7.70 -10.13 15.08
C ILE A 254 -7.98 -11.35 15.98
N PRO A 255 -7.47 -12.54 15.63
CA PRO A 255 -7.69 -13.73 16.43
C PRO A 255 -7.12 -13.62 17.85
N ASP A 256 -7.80 -14.28 18.80
CA ASP A 256 -7.38 -14.32 20.20
C ASP A 256 -6.01 -15.00 20.36
N GLN A 257 -5.10 -14.35 21.08
CA GLN A 257 -3.74 -14.87 21.36
C GLN A 257 -3.73 -16.11 22.21
N THR A 258 -4.75 -16.32 23.04
CA THR A 258 -4.82 -17.48 23.94
C THR A 258 -5.00 -18.80 23.20
N LYS A 259 -5.39 -18.73 21.93
CA LYS A 259 -5.60 -19.89 21.07
C LYS A 259 -4.39 -20.04 20.13
N SER A 260 -3.56 -21.06 20.36
CA SER A 260 -2.49 -21.42 19.43
C SER A 260 -3.03 -22.44 18.42
N PHE A 261 -3.40 -21.98 17.23
CA PHE A 261 -3.83 -22.84 16.13
C PHE A 261 -3.37 -22.30 14.78
N HIS A 262 -3.38 -23.16 13.77
CA HIS A 262 -3.14 -22.77 12.39
C HIS A 262 -4.38 -22.08 11.85
N LEU A 263 -4.20 -20.88 11.27
CA LEU A 263 -5.28 -20.13 10.65
C LEU A 263 -4.77 -19.41 9.38
N ASP A 264 -5.39 -19.70 8.27
CA ASP A 264 -5.12 -18.98 7.03
C ASP A 264 -6.06 -17.79 6.83
N MET A 265 -5.62 -16.77 6.09
CA MET A 265 -6.45 -15.58 5.84
C MET A 265 -7.80 -15.89 5.18
N PRO A 266 -7.93 -16.81 4.22
CA PRO A 266 -9.24 -17.17 3.69
C PRO A 266 -10.21 -17.69 4.77
N ASP A 267 -9.71 -18.49 5.72
CA ASP A 267 -10.52 -19.02 6.81
C ASP A 267 -10.93 -17.92 7.79
N LEU A 268 -10.00 -17.03 8.14
CA LEU A 268 -10.32 -15.84 8.95
C LEU A 268 -11.39 -14.98 8.27
N ILE A 269 -11.26 -14.70 6.98
CA ILE A 269 -12.23 -13.90 6.22
C ILE A 269 -13.61 -14.58 6.25
N ASN A 270 -13.69 -15.88 6.01
CA ASN A 270 -14.95 -16.62 6.04
C ASN A 270 -15.59 -16.59 7.44
N GLN A 271 -14.81 -16.73 8.51
CA GLN A 271 -15.30 -16.57 9.89
C GLN A 271 -15.89 -15.17 10.12
N GLN A 272 -15.25 -14.11 9.60
CA GLN A 272 -15.76 -12.75 9.72
C GLN A 272 -17.09 -12.56 8.94
N VAL A 273 -17.26 -13.24 7.80
CA VAL A 273 -18.53 -13.25 7.06
C VAL A 273 -19.63 -13.92 7.90
N GLU A 274 -19.33 -15.06 8.52
CA GLU A 274 -20.27 -15.79 9.41
C GLU A 274 -20.67 -14.95 10.63
N GLU A 275 -19.75 -14.15 11.16
CA GLU A 275 -19.98 -13.20 12.25
C GLU A 275 -20.71 -11.91 11.81
N SER A 276 -21.10 -11.80 10.55
CA SER A 276 -21.75 -10.62 9.96
C SER A 276 -20.96 -9.34 10.10
N ARG A 277 -19.63 -9.43 10.07
CA ARG A 277 -18.72 -8.28 10.04
C ARG A 277 -18.78 -7.57 8.69
N LYS A 278 -18.49 -6.28 8.71
CA LYS A 278 -18.41 -5.50 7.48
C LYS A 278 -17.09 -5.74 6.77
N ILE A 279 -17.14 -6.45 5.64
CA ILE A 279 -15.98 -6.72 4.80
C ILE A 279 -16.09 -5.91 3.52
N SER A 280 -15.05 -5.12 3.22
CA SER A 280 -14.98 -4.30 2.01
C SER A 280 -13.92 -4.82 1.06
N VAL A 281 -14.12 -4.54 -0.22
CA VAL A 281 -13.23 -4.98 -1.30
C VAL A 281 -12.58 -3.76 -1.94
N PHE A 282 -11.25 -3.76 -2.01
CA PHE A 282 -10.46 -2.71 -2.66
C PHE A 282 -9.85 -3.27 -3.96
N PRO A 283 -10.35 -2.90 -5.15
CA PRO A 283 -9.80 -3.36 -6.42
C PRO A 283 -8.45 -2.70 -6.72
N ILE A 284 -7.43 -3.53 -7.00
CA ILE A 284 -6.11 -3.09 -7.45
C ILE A 284 -6.08 -3.13 -8.98
N HIS A 285 -5.78 -2.01 -9.61
CA HIS A 285 -5.54 -1.89 -11.05
C HIS A 285 -4.08 -1.57 -11.39
N GLU A 286 -3.31 -1.14 -10.40
CA GLU A 286 -1.88 -0.90 -10.47
C GLU A 286 -1.11 -2.22 -10.71
N TYR A 287 0.21 -2.13 -10.93
CA TYR A 287 1.03 -3.33 -11.04
C TYR A 287 0.85 -4.23 -9.81
N TRP A 288 0.63 -5.51 -10.07
CA TRP A 288 0.53 -6.54 -9.03
C TRP A 288 0.98 -7.89 -9.58
N LEU A 289 1.85 -8.58 -8.86
CA LEU A 289 2.37 -9.90 -9.22
C LEU A 289 2.69 -10.70 -7.96
N ASP A 290 1.97 -11.81 -7.77
CA ASP A 290 2.30 -12.85 -6.77
C ASP A 290 3.38 -13.77 -7.35
N ILE A 291 4.54 -13.82 -6.68
CA ILE A 291 5.67 -14.65 -7.11
C ILE A 291 5.56 -16.04 -6.48
N GLY A 292 4.54 -16.79 -6.86
CA GLY A 292 4.29 -18.14 -6.37
C GLY A 292 5.11 -19.24 -7.04
N MET A 293 5.49 -19.07 -8.31
CA MET A 293 6.18 -20.08 -9.13
C MET A 293 7.27 -19.44 -10.00
N MET A 294 8.11 -20.29 -10.62
CA MET A 294 9.25 -19.85 -11.45
C MET A 294 8.82 -18.90 -12.57
N LYS A 295 7.71 -19.16 -13.25
CA LYS A 295 7.19 -18.32 -14.34
C LYS A 295 6.94 -16.87 -13.88
N GLN A 296 6.36 -16.68 -12.70
CA GLN A 296 6.14 -15.33 -12.14
C GLN A 296 7.45 -14.67 -11.72
N PHE A 297 8.41 -15.45 -11.21
CA PHE A 297 9.74 -14.94 -10.88
C PHE A 297 10.49 -14.47 -12.13
N GLU A 298 10.48 -15.23 -13.21
CA GLU A 298 11.06 -14.84 -14.49
C GLU A 298 10.38 -13.60 -15.07
N LYS A 299 9.05 -13.53 -14.98
CA LYS A 299 8.30 -12.33 -15.37
C LYS A 299 8.74 -11.11 -14.57
N ALA A 300 8.81 -11.21 -13.24
CA ALA A 300 9.26 -10.11 -12.39
C ALA A 300 10.67 -9.63 -12.75
N GLN A 301 11.58 -10.57 -13.09
CA GLN A 301 12.94 -10.23 -13.55
C GLN A 301 12.93 -9.46 -14.88
N ALA A 302 12.04 -9.82 -15.80
CA ALA A 302 11.88 -9.13 -17.08
C ALA A 302 11.29 -7.72 -16.86
N ASP A 303 10.23 -7.61 -16.05
CA ASP A 303 9.55 -6.37 -15.74
C ASP A 303 10.51 -5.36 -15.06
N ALA A 304 11.38 -5.84 -14.16
CA ALA A 304 12.40 -5.01 -13.49
C ALA A 304 13.47 -4.45 -14.47
N LYS A 305 13.73 -5.13 -15.59
CA LYS A 305 14.68 -4.64 -16.62
C LYS A 305 14.07 -3.54 -17.49
N THR A 306 12.77 -3.51 -17.63
CA THR A 306 12.03 -2.54 -18.47
C THR A 306 11.55 -1.31 -17.69
N ALA A 307 12.03 -1.12 -16.45
CA ALA A 307 11.61 -0.05 -15.54
C ALA A 307 10.09 0.00 -15.28
N GLN A 308 9.44 -1.17 -15.30
CA GLN A 308 8.03 -1.33 -14.91
C GLN A 308 7.87 -1.70 -13.41
N LEU A 309 9.00 -1.64 -12.66
CA LEU A 309 9.08 -1.91 -11.22
C LEU A 309 9.96 -0.88 -10.52
#